data_b263fb81daf247d30e1296ba377e59d8
#
_entry.id   b263fb81daf247d30e1296ba377e59d8
#
_cell.length_a   1.000
_cell.length_b   1.000
_cell.length_c   1.000
_cell.angle_alpha   90.00
_cell.angle_beta   90.00
_cell.angle_gamma   90.00
#
_symmetry.space_group_name_H-M   'P 1'
#
loop_
_entity.id
_entity.type
_entity.pdbx_description
1 polymer ?
#
loop_
_entity_poly.entity_id
_entity_poly.type
_entity_poly.pdbx_seq_one_letter_code
_entity_poly.pdbx_strand_id
1 'polypeptide(L)'
;MRLPLAVSLIVGCFWIIVANKAPILATVMIVVMTAAAIISMLRAGHTQPWLQVRPIALYAGWLTAATGVAIGVIIGGYAILPAQAAAMICLVGVVAVALAVQSARPLEWAYPAAIIWALIGVIATNIPSSNLPVIILATFGIAALTLRASKSLKTGATP
;
A
#
# COMPACT_ATOMS: atom_id res chain seq x y z
N MET A 1 -2.18 8.85 17.42
CA MET A 1 -1.74 9.32 16.10
C MET A 1 -0.25 9.68 16.05
N ARG A 2 0.24 10.65 16.84
CA ARG A 2 1.62 11.19 16.72
C ARG A 2 2.72 10.15 16.93
N LEU A 3 2.64 9.33 17.98
CA LEU A 3 3.68 8.36 18.30
C LEU A 3 3.89 7.31 17.19
N PRO A 4 2.86 6.61 16.66
CA PRO A 4 3.08 5.67 15.57
C PRO A 4 3.63 6.35 14.30
N LEU A 5 3.18 7.57 13.97
CA LEU A 5 3.72 8.32 12.84
C LEU A 5 5.22 8.62 13.03
N ALA A 6 5.61 9.08 14.22
CA ALA A 6 7.01 9.33 14.52
C ALA A 6 7.87 8.06 14.37
N VAL A 7 7.39 6.92 14.86
CA VAL A 7 8.08 5.63 14.68
C VAL A 7 8.26 5.32 13.19
N SER A 8 7.20 5.44 12.36
CA SER A 8 7.28 5.20 10.93
C SER A 8 8.32 6.11 10.25
N LEU A 9 8.33 7.40 10.57
CA LEU A 9 9.25 8.36 9.97
C LEU A 9 10.70 8.15 10.42
N ILE A 10 10.94 7.89 11.70
CA ILE A 10 12.28 7.62 12.24
C ILE A 10 12.86 6.35 11.59
N VAL A 11 12.10 5.26 11.55
CA VAL A 11 12.53 4.04 10.87
C VAL A 11 12.81 4.30 9.40
N GLY A 12 11.99 5.15 8.75
CA GLY A 12 12.18 5.55 7.36
C GLY A 12 13.49 6.29 7.07
N CYS A 13 13.95 7.12 8.01
CA CYS A 13 15.25 7.81 7.88
C CYS A 13 16.42 6.82 7.81
N PHE A 14 16.36 5.72 8.55
CA PHE A 14 17.39 4.69 8.54
C PHE A 14 17.21 3.67 7.42
N TRP A 15 15.97 3.46 6.98
CA TRP A 15 15.63 2.50 5.94
C TRP A 15 16.41 2.70 4.64
N ILE A 16 16.59 3.95 4.22
CA ILE A 16 17.26 4.29 2.96
C ILE A 16 18.73 3.84 2.94
N ILE A 17 19.40 3.85 4.11
CA ILE A 17 20.78 3.40 4.25
C ILE A 17 20.88 1.87 4.18
N VAL A 18 19.86 1.20 4.71
CA VAL A 18 19.81 -0.27 4.84
C VAL A 18 19.34 -0.93 3.56
N ALA A 19 18.46 -0.26 2.79
CA ALA A 19 17.75 -0.85 1.66
C ALA A 19 18.65 -1.52 0.61
N ASN A 20 19.80 -0.91 0.30
CA ASN A 20 20.75 -1.44 -0.68
C ASN A 20 21.77 -2.43 -0.11
N LYS A 21 21.92 -2.51 1.22
CA LYS A 21 22.95 -3.34 1.87
C LYS A 21 22.38 -4.62 2.47
N ALA A 22 21.16 -4.57 2.98
CA ALA A 22 20.51 -5.66 3.69
C ALA A 22 19.01 -5.73 3.34
N PRO A 23 18.65 -6.29 2.17
CA PRO A 23 17.27 -6.28 1.68
C PRO A 23 16.25 -6.92 2.64
N ILE A 24 16.63 -8.01 3.32
CA ILE A 24 15.76 -8.66 4.30
C ILE A 24 15.45 -7.72 5.47
N LEU A 25 16.49 -7.09 6.04
CA LEU A 25 16.30 -6.12 7.13
C LEU A 25 15.46 -4.92 6.66
N ALA A 26 15.73 -4.41 5.47
CA ALA A 26 14.96 -3.32 4.88
C ALA A 26 13.48 -3.70 4.70
N THR A 27 13.19 -4.95 4.34
CA THR A 27 11.81 -5.46 4.24
C THR A 27 11.13 -5.51 5.61
N VAL A 28 11.81 -5.93 6.66
CA VAL A 28 11.28 -5.88 8.03
C VAL A 28 11.00 -4.43 8.44
N MET A 29 11.93 -3.52 8.17
CA MET A 29 11.77 -2.10 8.49
C MET A 29 10.55 -1.50 7.77
N ILE A 30 10.36 -1.76 6.47
CA ILE A 30 9.22 -1.19 5.74
C ILE A 30 7.88 -1.77 6.21
N VAL A 31 7.83 -3.03 6.65
CA VAL A 31 6.65 -3.62 7.30
C VAL A 31 6.31 -2.87 8.58
N VAL A 32 7.29 -2.59 9.43
CA VAL A 32 7.11 -1.80 10.66
C VAL A 32 6.62 -0.39 10.34
N MET A 33 7.23 0.27 9.35
CA MET A 33 6.81 1.60 8.88
C MET A 33 5.36 1.60 8.43
N THR A 34 4.97 0.62 7.61
CA THR A 34 3.62 0.48 7.07
C THR A 34 2.60 0.25 8.19
N ALA A 35 2.86 -0.66 9.10
CA ALA A 35 1.98 -0.91 10.25
C ALA A 35 1.80 0.34 11.11
N ALA A 36 2.90 1.03 11.42
CA ALA A 36 2.87 2.26 12.20
C ALA A 36 2.12 3.41 11.47
N ALA A 37 2.28 3.55 10.15
CA ALA A 37 1.56 4.53 9.35
C ALA A 37 0.05 4.24 9.30
N ILE A 38 -0.35 2.97 9.07
CA ILE A 38 -1.76 2.55 9.09
C ILE A 38 -2.38 2.81 10.48
N ILE A 39 -1.71 2.42 11.56
CA ILE A 39 -2.18 2.69 12.93
C ILE A 39 -2.34 4.19 13.16
N SER A 40 -1.39 5.00 12.68
CA SER A 40 -1.46 6.46 12.79
C SER A 40 -2.68 7.02 12.05
N MET A 41 -2.92 6.57 10.83
CA MET A 41 -4.09 6.94 10.03
C MET A 41 -5.39 6.52 10.72
N LEU A 42 -5.48 5.29 11.22
CA LEU A 42 -6.68 4.79 11.90
C LEU A 42 -6.99 5.56 13.19
N ARG A 43 -5.98 6.09 13.87
CA ARG A 43 -6.10 6.89 15.08
C ARG A 43 -6.21 8.41 14.82
N ALA A 44 -6.14 8.85 13.57
CA ALA A 44 -6.26 10.26 13.23
C ALA A 44 -7.69 10.75 13.43
N GLY A 45 -7.86 11.94 14.03
CA GLY A 45 -9.16 12.58 14.21
C GLY A 45 -9.76 13.05 12.89
N HIS A 46 -11.03 13.49 12.93
CA HIS A 46 -11.75 13.95 11.73
C HIS A 46 -11.76 15.47 11.56
N THR A 47 -11.16 16.23 12.49
CA THR A 47 -11.29 17.70 12.56
C THR A 47 -10.58 18.45 11.43
N GLN A 48 -9.51 17.92 10.89
CA GLN A 48 -8.73 18.55 9.82
C GLN A 48 -8.31 17.51 8.76
N PRO A 49 -9.25 17.04 7.93
CA PRO A 49 -8.97 15.91 7.03
C PRO A 49 -7.86 16.23 6.02
N TRP A 50 -7.79 17.45 5.46
CA TRP A 50 -6.79 17.82 4.46
C TRP A 50 -5.37 17.96 5.00
N LEU A 51 -5.22 18.46 6.23
CA LEU A 51 -3.90 18.73 6.82
C LEU A 51 -3.36 17.56 7.65
N GLN A 52 -4.22 16.67 8.13
CA GLN A 52 -3.81 15.58 9.02
C GLN A 52 -4.10 14.20 8.43
N VAL A 53 -5.35 13.91 8.10
CA VAL A 53 -5.75 12.53 7.75
C VAL A 53 -5.24 12.13 6.38
N ARG A 54 -5.50 12.96 5.36
CA ARG A 54 -5.20 12.64 3.95
C ARG A 54 -3.70 12.50 3.66
N PRO A 55 -2.80 13.35 4.16
CA PRO A 55 -1.37 13.14 3.98
C PRO A 55 -0.87 11.84 4.62
N ILE A 56 -1.37 11.51 5.82
CA ILE A 56 -1.01 10.26 6.51
C ILE A 56 -1.60 9.05 5.76
N ALA A 57 -2.82 9.17 5.25
CA ALA A 57 -3.47 8.13 4.47
C ALA A 57 -2.75 7.86 3.15
N LEU A 58 -2.36 8.91 2.44
CA LEU A 58 -1.55 8.80 1.21
C LEU A 58 -0.21 8.12 1.48
N TYR A 59 0.48 8.53 2.56
CA TYR A 59 1.73 7.94 3.00
C TYR A 59 1.56 6.45 3.38
N ALA A 60 0.54 6.12 4.16
CA ALA A 60 0.25 4.73 4.53
C ALA A 60 -0.07 3.85 3.32
N GLY A 61 -0.85 4.37 2.35
CA GLY A 61 -1.15 3.67 1.10
C GLY A 61 0.09 3.43 0.25
N TRP A 62 0.95 4.44 0.13
CA TRP A 62 2.25 4.31 -0.54
C TRP A 62 3.12 3.24 0.11
N LEU A 63 3.26 3.26 1.44
CA LEU A 63 4.03 2.26 2.17
C LEU A 63 3.44 0.85 2.04
N THR A 64 2.11 0.71 1.98
CA THR A 64 1.45 -0.59 1.75
C THR A 64 1.88 -1.18 0.40
N ALA A 65 1.84 -0.38 -0.66
CA ALA A 65 2.29 -0.81 -1.98
C ALA A 65 3.80 -1.13 -1.99
N ALA A 66 4.62 -0.26 -1.40
CA ALA A 66 6.08 -0.45 -1.33
C ALA A 66 6.46 -1.70 -0.51
N THR A 67 5.71 -2.03 0.53
CA THR A 67 5.88 -3.28 1.29
C THR A 67 5.62 -4.51 0.42
N GLY A 68 4.56 -4.48 -0.40
CA GLY A 68 4.31 -5.56 -1.37
C GLY A 68 5.47 -5.76 -2.34
N VAL A 69 6.05 -4.67 -2.85
CA VAL A 69 7.23 -4.72 -3.72
C VAL A 69 8.44 -5.28 -2.97
N ALA A 70 8.73 -4.81 -1.75
CA ALA A 70 9.85 -5.27 -0.95
C ALA A 70 9.77 -6.78 -0.67
N ILE A 71 8.58 -7.28 -0.30
CA ILE A 71 8.34 -8.71 -0.08
C ILE A 71 8.52 -9.49 -1.41
N GLY A 72 7.98 -8.97 -2.51
CA GLY A 72 8.11 -9.58 -3.83
C GLY A 72 9.56 -9.70 -4.29
N VAL A 73 10.38 -8.68 -4.03
CA VAL A 73 11.83 -8.69 -4.31
C VAL A 73 12.55 -9.77 -3.48
N ILE A 74 12.17 -9.95 -2.21
CA ILE A 74 12.76 -11.04 -1.39
C ILE A 74 12.34 -12.41 -1.95
N ILE A 75 11.05 -12.65 -2.14
CA ILE A 75 10.54 -13.96 -2.56
C ILE A 75 11.06 -14.35 -3.96
N GLY A 76 11.04 -13.41 -4.90
CA GLY A 76 11.51 -13.63 -6.27
C GLY A 76 13.03 -13.55 -6.41
N GLY A 77 13.68 -12.60 -5.74
CA GLY A 77 15.11 -12.37 -5.83
C GLY A 77 15.96 -13.47 -5.17
N TYR A 78 15.46 -14.08 -4.11
CA TYR A 78 16.11 -15.26 -3.49
C TYR A 78 15.61 -16.60 -4.08
N ALA A 79 14.89 -16.56 -5.19
CA ALA A 79 14.38 -17.75 -5.90
C ALA A 79 13.52 -18.69 -5.02
N ILE A 80 12.84 -18.13 -3.98
CA ILE A 80 11.91 -18.89 -3.15
C ILE A 80 10.71 -19.34 -3.99
N LEU A 81 10.24 -18.45 -4.87
CA LEU A 81 9.19 -18.71 -5.87
C LEU A 81 9.62 -18.10 -7.21
N PRO A 82 9.04 -18.58 -8.34
CA PRO A 82 9.18 -17.91 -9.62
C PRO A 82 8.73 -16.45 -9.50
N ALA A 83 9.47 -15.53 -10.13
CA ALA A 83 9.25 -14.08 -10.01
C ALA A 83 7.79 -13.67 -10.30
N GLN A 84 7.15 -14.29 -11.29
CA GLN A 84 5.74 -14.04 -11.61
C GLN A 84 4.80 -14.47 -10.48
N ALA A 85 5.03 -15.64 -9.88
CA ALA A 85 4.21 -16.11 -8.76
C ALA A 85 4.38 -15.21 -7.53
N ALA A 86 5.63 -14.80 -7.24
CA ALA A 86 5.92 -13.84 -6.17
C ALA A 86 5.17 -12.51 -6.38
N ALA A 87 5.21 -11.97 -7.60
CA ALA A 87 4.48 -10.74 -7.95
C ALA A 87 2.97 -10.88 -7.76
N MET A 88 2.38 -11.98 -8.23
CA MET A 88 0.93 -12.20 -8.10
C MET A 88 0.50 -12.36 -6.63
N ILE A 89 1.24 -13.12 -5.83
CA ILE A 89 0.95 -13.29 -4.40
C ILE A 89 1.03 -11.95 -3.67
N CYS A 90 2.08 -11.16 -3.92
CA CYS A 90 2.24 -9.85 -3.32
C CYS A 90 1.13 -8.88 -3.74
N LEU A 91 0.71 -8.88 -5.01
CA LEU A 91 -0.42 -8.08 -5.50
C LEU A 91 -1.71 -8.43 -4.76
N VAL A 92 -2.03 -9.72 -4.65
CA VAL A 92 -3.21 -10.18 -3.88
C VAL A 92 -3.13 -9.71 -2.44
N GLY A 93 -1.96 -9.87 -1.80
CA GLY A 93 -1.73 -9.43 -0.43
C GLY A 93 -1.92 -7.92 -0.24
N VAL A 94 -1.35 -7.10 -1.13
CA VAL A 94 -1.52 -5.64 -1.10
C VAL A 94 -2.99 -5.24 -1.25
N VAL A 95 -3.70 -5.82 -2.22
CA VAL A 95 -5.12 -5.52 -2.45
C VAL A 95 -5.98 -5.97 -1.26
N ALA A 96 -5.70 -7.14 -0.67
CA ALA A 96 -6.42 -7.63 0.50
C ALA A 96 -6.23 -6.69 1.71
N VAL A 97 -4.99 -6.30 2.02
CA VAL A 97 -4.69 -5.32 3.08
C VAL A 97 -5.36 -3.99 2.79
N ALA A 98 -5.32 -3.54 1.53
CA ALA A 98 -5.94 -2.29 1.11
C ALA A 98 -7.45 -2.29 1.36
N LEU A 99 -8.15 -3.34 0.98
CA LEU A 99 -9.59 -3.48 1.21
C LEU A 99 -9.93 -3.57 2.69
N ALA A 100 -9.12 -4.26 3.50
CA ALA A 100 -9.30 -4.35 4.94
C ALA A 100 -9.16 -2.97 5.61
N VAL A 101 -8.10 -2.24 5.29
CA VAL A 101 -7.84 -0.89 5.83
C VAL A 101 -8.92 0.11 5.38
N GLN A 102 -9.32 0.06 4.09
CA GLN A 102 -10.41 0.89 3.57
C GLN A 102 -11.75 0.56 4.23
N SER A 103 -11.97 -0.69 4.65
CA SER A 103 -13.18 -1.07 5.41
C SER A 103 -13.21 -0.46 6.80
N ALA A 104 -12.05 -0.26 7.43
CA ALA A 104 -11.93 0.40 8.73
C ALA A 104 -12.09 1.93 8.64
N ARG A 105 -11.81 2.54 7.48
CA ARG A 105 -11.98 3.97 7.21
C ARG A 105 -12.63 4.20 5.84
N PRO A 106 -13.92 3.92 5.67
CA PRO A 106 -14.57 3.86 4.36
C PRO A 106 -14.63 5.21 3.62
N LEU A 107 -14.62 6.35 4.33
CA LEU A 107 -14.67 7.68 3.74
C LEU A 107 -13.28 8.25 3.39
N GLU A 108 -12.20 7.56 3.75
CA GLU A 108 -10.84 8.02 3.46
C GLU A 108 -10.37 7.48 2.10
N TRP A 109 -10.44 8.35 1.10
CA TRP A 109 -10.09 8.01 -0.29
C TRP A 109 -8.59 8.13 -0.62
N ALA A 110 -7.82 8.90 0.16
CA ALA A 110 -6.40 9.14 -0.15
C ALA A 110 -5.56 7.86 0.01
N TYR A 111 -5.91 6.98 0.95
CA TYR A 111 -5.24 5.70 1.13
C TYR A 111 -5.37 4.78 -0.10
N PRO A 112 -6.58 4.43 -0.58
CA PRO A 112 -6.70 3.61 -1.79
C PRO A 112 -6.18 4.33 -3.04
N ALA A 113 -6.23 5.65 -3.13
CA ALA A 113 -5.70 6.39 -4.28
C ALA A 113 -4.18 6.16 -4.47
N ALA A 114 -3.40 6.13 -3.38
CA ALA A 114 -1.97 5.83 -3.45
C ALA A 114 -1.71 4.41 -3.97
N ILE A 115 -2.52 3.45 -3.56
CA ILE A 115 -2.38 2.04 -4.00
C ILE A 115 -2.82 1.90 -5.46
N ILE A 116 -3.91 2.55 -5.86
CA ILE A 116 -4.36 2.57 -7.27
C ILE A 116 -3.25 3.15 -8.15
N TRP A 117 -2.62 4.24 -7.74
CA TRP A 117 -1.48 4.82 -8.45
C TRP A 117 -0.32 3.81 -8.60
N ALA A 118 0.03 3.10 -7.53
CA ALA A 118 1.05 2.05 -7.58
C ALA A 118 0.66 0.89 -8.52
N LEU A 119 -0.61 0.46 -8.51
CA LEU A 119 -1.10 -0.59 -9.42
C LEU A 119 -1.07 -0.15 -10.89
N ILE A 120 -1.33 1.14 -11.18
CA ILE A 120 -1.14 1.70 -12.52
C ILE A 120 0.33 1.59 -12.93
N GLY A 121 1.26 1.88 -12.03
CA GLY A 121 2.69 1.68 -12.27
C GLY A 121 3.05 0.22 -12.57
N VAL A 122 2.46 -0.73 -11.84
CA VAL A 122 2.63 -2.17 -12.12
C VAL A 122 2.13 -2.52 -13.51
N ILE A 123 0.96 -2.02 -13.92
CA ILE A 123 0.44 -2.24 -15.29
C ILE A 123 1.42 -1.68 -16.31
N ALA A 124 1.84 -0.43 -16.16
CA ALA A 124 2.71 0.25 -17.12
C ALA A 124 4.05 -0.49 -17.32
N THR A 125 4.64 -1.01 -16.25
CA THR A 125 5.91 -1.76 -16.31
C THR A 125 5.78 -3.17 -16.89
N ASN A 126 4.58 -3.75 -16.90
CA ASN A 126 4.33 -5.10 -17.41
C ASN A 126 3.77 -5.14 -18.85
N ILE A 127 3.34 -4.00 -19.41
CA ILE A 127 2.89 -3.90 -20.81
C ILE A 127 3.99 -4.32 -21.80
N PRO A 128 5.25 -3.83 -21.71
CA PRO A 128 6.28 -4.18 -22.70
C PRO A 128 6.61 -5.68 -22.73
N SER A 129 6.51 -6.37 -21.58
CA SER A 129 6.73 -7.81 -21.45
C SER A 129 5.49 -8.65 -21.74
N SER A 130 4.35 -8.03 -22.02
CA SER A 130 3.05 -8.68 -22.22
C SER A 130 2.66 -9.64 -21.08
N ASN A 131 3.00 -9.29 -19.85
CA ASN A 131 2.72 -10.10 -18.66
C ASN A 131 1.24 -9.98 -18.25
N LEU A 132 0.37 -10.57 -19.07
CA LEU A 132 -1.08 -10.49 -18.95
C LEU A 132 -1.61 -10.89 -17.56
N PRO A 133 -1.14 -11.97 -16.89
CA PRO A 133 -1.65 -12.34 -15.58
C PRO A 133 -1.49 -11.23 -14.53
N VAL A 134 -0.34 -10.58 -14.51
CA VAL A 134 -0.06 -9.46 -13.58
C VAL A 134 -0.90 -8.23 -13.92
N ILE A 135 -1.02 -7.90 -15.22
CA ILE A 135 -1.84 -6.77 -15.70
C ILE A 135 -3.31 -6.96 -15.32
N ILE A 136 -3.86 -8.14 -15.58
CA ILE A 136 -5.26 -8.46 -15.27
C ILE A 136 -5.49 -8.36 -13.77
N LEU A 137 -4.63 -8.94 -12.95
CA LEU A 137 -4.75 -8.93 -11.50
C LEU A 137 -4.67 -7.50 -10.94
N ALA A 138 -3.73 -6.67 -11.42
CA ALA A 138 -3.62 -5.27 -11.03
C ALA A 138 -4.87 -4.46 -11.43
N THR A 139 -5.43 -4.72 -12.62
CA THR A 139 -6.67 -4.08 -13.09
C THR A 139 -7.86 -4.45 -12.20
N PHE A 140 -7.99 -5.72 -11.80
CA PHE A 140 -9.00 -6.15 -10.84
C PHE A 140 -8.82 -5.47 -9.48
N GLY A 141 -7.58 -5.31 -9.02
CA GLY A 141 -7.26 -4.57 -7.79
C GLY A 141 -7.74 -3.12 -7.85
N ILE A 142 -7.47 -2.42 -8.96
CA ILE A 142 -7.94 -1.04 -9.18
C ILE A 142 -9.47 -0.99 -9.16
N ALA A 143 -10.13 -1.91 -9.89
CA ALA A 143 -11.59 -1.95 -9.95
C ALA A 143 -12.20 -2.19 -8.56
N ALA A 144 -11.67 -3.14 -7.79
CA ALA A 144 -12.15 -3.45 -6.45
C ALA A 144 -12.04 -2.26 -5.49
N LEU A 145 -10.88 -1.59 -5.47
CA LEU A 145 -10.63 -0.42 -4.62
C LEU A 145 -11.50 0.78 -5.02
N THR A 146 -11.66 1.03 -6.32
CA THR A 146 -12.49 2.12 -6.85
C THR A 146 -13.97 1.89 -6.55
N LEU A 147 -14.48 0.67 -6.78
CA LEU A 147 -15.87 0.32 -6.46
C LEU A 147 -16.15 0.44 -4.96
N ARG A 148 -15.21 0.03 -4.12
CA ARG A 148 -15.33 0.17 -2.67
C ARG A 148 -15.38 1.63 -2.26
N ALA A 149 -14.46 2.46 -2.78
CA ALA A 149 -14.42 3.89 -2.50
C ALA A 149 -15.71 4.60 -2.94
N SER A 150 -16.20 4.32 -4.15
CA SER A 150 -17.41 4.95 -4.69
C SER A 150 -18.68 4.59 -3.90
N LYS A 151 -18.82 3.33 -3.47
CA LYS A 151 -19.94 2.92 -2.60
C LYS A 151 -19.92 3.66 -1.27
N SER A 152 -18.77 3.75 -0.63
CA SER A 152 -18.61 4.42 0.66
C SER A 152 -18.95 5.91 0.59
N LEU A 153 -18.54 6.58 -0.47
CA LEU A 153 -18.86 8.00 -0.69
C LEU A 153 -20.37 8.23 -0.90
N LYS A 154 -21.05 7.35 -1.63
CA LYS A 154 -22.50 7.42 -1.84
C LYS A 154 -23.28 7.21 -0.55
N THR A 155 -22.87 6.24 0.28
CA THR A 155 -23.56 5.93 1.55
C THR A 155 -23.29 7.01 2.60
N GLY A 156 -22.14 7.66 2.60
CA GLY A 156 -21.81 8.76 3.52
C GLY A 156 -22.39 10.12 3.09
N ALA A 157 -22.97 10.23 1.89
CA ALA A 157 -23.62 11.44 1.37
C ALA A 157 -25.14 11.47 1.62
N THR A 158 -25.73 10.40 2.16
CA THR A 158 -27.13 10.40 2.62
C THR A 158 -27.19 10.99 4.02
N PRO A 159 -27.95 12.09 4.23
CA PRO A 159 -28.10 12.74 5.53
C PRO A 159 -28.79 11.83 6.55
#